data_69de0bea2ce994bb8bad3cc36cb79d11
#
_entry.id   69de0bea2ce994bb8bad3cc36cb79d11
#
_cell.length_a   1.000
_cell.length_b   1.000
_cell.length_c   1.000
_cell.angle_alpha   90.00
_cell.angle_beta   90.00
_cell.angle_gamma   90.00
#
_symmetry.space_group_name_H-M   'P 1'
#
loop_
_entity.id
_entity.type
_entity.pdbx_description
1 polymer ?
#
loop_
_entity_poly.entity_id
_entity_poly.type
_entity_poly.pdbx_seq_one_letter_code
_entity_poly.pdbx_strand_id
1 'polypeptide(L)'
;MSTPILDCSDLDNYMGKPMQPARMIDPFANNDIRRWVQAMHYPNRLHYDAMYAMQSRFGELIAPQSFPVTMDDGHGSAPSCIGSIPNSHMLFGGDEWWFYGPRITGGDRIWNERIPFDYTVKETKFAGPTCFQRGDNFYYNQHGDLVAKQRSTSIRYGQAAGKDNTPTDNQDDPVWSDDELESLEDRKFTWIQMLHDLGHSARYWDTVKVGDVLPERVFGPHSIVSFTTEWRSYTFTQWGSMHRRTDLDMEQLGFVKEMAGKEQDPVHEAINPEQTDGAYIGPSRGHLFPRWARFIGMPRGYGYGASMGAWITDYLAGWAGEWGMVRHSNCNYRSPALTGDITIQTGSVTDVFIDADGRHMVQIETRMQNQTGAVLATAKAEVELPVRPA
;
A
#
# COMPACT_ATOMS: atom_id res chain seq x y z
N MET A 1 17.45 -18.69 -29.05
CA MET A 1 16.81 -19.34 -27.88
C MET A 1 15.38 -18.86 -27.87
N SER A 2 14.37 -19.76 -27.85
CA SER A 2 12.98 -19.35 -27.74
C SER A 2 12.76 -18.64 -26.40
N THR A 3 12.13 -17.48 -26.44
CA THR A 3 11.72 -16.78 -25.20
C THR A 3 10.91 -17.77 -24.35
N PRO A 4 11.25 -17.98 -23.07
CA PRO A 4 10.50 -18.91 -22.25
C PRO A 4 9.04 -18.42 -22.17
N ILE A 5 8.11 -19.29 -22.51
CA ILE A 5 6.67 -19.01 -22.40
C ILE A 5 6.34 -19.02 -20.92
N LEU A 6 5.71 -17.94 -20.44
CA LEU A 6 5.21 -17.86 -19.08
C LEU A 6 3.93 -18.73 -18.99
N ASP A 7 4.01 -19.86 -18.29
CA ASP A 7 2.86 -20.76 -18.13
C ASP A 7 1.94 -20.25 -17.00
N CYS A 8 0.82 -19.69 -17.40
CA CYS A 8 -0.21 -19.16 -16.51
C CYS A 8 -1.44 -20.07 -16.40
N SER A 9 -1.41 -21.28 -16.94
CA SER A 9 -2.59 -22.16 -17.03
C SER A 9 -3.19 -22.55 -15.68
N ASP A 10 -2.38 -22.62 -14.62
CA ASP A 10 -2.90 -22.91 -13.28
C ASP A 10 -3.81 -21.79 -12.74
N LEU A 11 -3.68 -20.57 -13.23
CA LEU A 11 -4.50 -19.44 -12.78
C LEU A 11 -5.98 -19.61 -13.12
N ASP A 12 -6.29 -20.31 -14.23
CA ASP A 12 -7.69 -20.55 -14.67
C ASP A 12 -8.50 -21.32 -13.62
N ASN A 13 -7.81 -22.08 -12.76
CA ASN A 13 -8.46 -22.82 -11.68
C ASN A 13 -9.07 -21.93 -10.60
N TYR A 14 -8.64 -20.68 -10.51
CA TYR A 14 -8.98 -19.76 -9.40
C TYR A 14 -9.83 -18.58 -9.83
N MET A 15 -9.76 -18.14 -11.08
CA MET A 15 -10.43 -16.91 -11.54
C MET A 15 -11.93 -16.94 -11.27
N GLY A 16 -12.44 -15.87 -10.66
CA GLY A 16 -13.85 -15.70 -10.29
C GLY A 16 -14.34 -16.55 -9.12
N LYS A 17 -13.49 -17.36 -8.50
CA LYS A 17 -13.86 -18.22 -7.37
C LYS A 17 -13.50 -17.56 -6.04
N PRO A 18 -14.44 -17.45 -5.10
CA PRO A 18 -14.14 -16.93 -3.77
C PRO A 18 -13.07 -17.75 -3.06
N MET A 19 -12.11 -17.06 -2.46
CA MET A 19 -11.12 -17.62 -1.55
C MET A 19 -11.69 -17.66 -0.12
N GLN A 20 -10.99 -18.32 0.80
CA GLN A 20 -11.32 -18.23 2.22
C GLN A 20 -11.22 -16.76 2.67
N PRO A 21 -12.25 -16.24 3.35
CA PRO A 21 -12.22 -14.86 3.84
C PRO A 21 -11.18 -14.70 4.94
N ALA A 22 -10.47 -13.58 4.93
CA ALA A 22 -9.69 -13.17 6.10
C ALA A 22 -10.60 -12.51 7.12
N ARG A 23 -10.43 -12.83 8.40
CA ARG A 23 -11.27 -12.33 9.48
C ARG A 23 -10.43 -11.90 10.67
N MET A 24 -10.70 -10.71 11.18
CA MET A 24 -10.31 -10.35 12.53
C MET A 24 -11.34 -10.88 13.51
N ILE A 25 -10.88 -11.66 14.48
CA ILE A 25 -11.73 -12.16 15.57
C ILE A 25 -11.94 -11.05 16.59
N ASP A 26 -10.85 -10.36 16.94
CA ASP A 26 -10.87 -9.28 17.91
C ASP A 26 -11.21 -7.94 17.25
N PRO A 27 -11.86 -7.03 17.96
CA PRO A 27 -12.10 -5.67 17.47
C PRO A 27 -10.77 -4.90 17.41
N PHE A 28 -10.67 -3.96 16.48
CA PHE A 28 -9.54 -3.03 16.43
C PHE A 28 -9.48 -2.17 17.68
N ALA A 29 -8.29 -1.99 18.21
CA ALA A 29 -8.03 -1.00 19.25
C ALA A 29 -7.57 0.33 18.64
N ASN A 30 -7.79 1.44 19.37
CA ASN A 30 -7.24 2.75 18.98
C ASN A 30 -5.71 2.71 18.81
N ASN A 31 -5.02 1.80 19.50
CA ASN A 31 -3.59 1.59 19.35
C ASN A 31 -3.21 1.02 17.96
N ASP A 32 -4.06 0.20 17.36
CA ASP A 32 -3.81 -0.34 16.03
C ASP A 32 -3.91 0.77 14.99
N ILE A 33 -4.94 1.61 15.12
CA ILE A 33 -5.11 2.81 14.28
C ILE A 33 -3.90 3.74 14.41
N ARG A 34 -3.48 4.03 15.64
CA ARG A 34 -2.31 4.88 15.89
C ARG A 34 -1.02 4.30 15.32
N ARG A 35 -0.78 3.00 15.47
CA ARG A 35 0.40 2.32 14.89
C ARG A 35 0.41 2.43 13.37
N TRP A 36 -0.75 2.27 12.75
CA TRP A 36 -0.87 2.40 11.30
C TRP A 36 -0.50 3.81 10.84
N VAL A 37 -1.08 4.85 11.40
CA VAL A 37 -0.78 6.23 10.97
C VAL A 37 0.67 6.63 11.25
N GLN A 38 1.28 6.14 12.33
CA GLN A 38 2.70 6.33 12.59
C GLN A 38 3.57 5.65 11.52
N ALA A 39 3.24 4.40 11.17
CA ALA A 39 3.94 3.65 10.15
C ALA A 39 3.78 4.27 8.76
N MET A 40 2.62 4.85 8.46
CA MET A 40 2.33 5.51 7.19
C MET A 40 2.81 6.97 7.14
N HIS A 41 3.54 7.46 8.14
CA HIS A 41 4.00 8.85 8.21
C HIS A 41 2.85 9.86 8.00
N TYR A 42 1.67 9.59 8.60
CA TYR A 42 0.46 10.39 8.42
C TYR A 42 0.07 11.13 9.70
N PRO A 43 0.59 12.33 9.95
CA PRO A 43 0.44 13.06 11.22
C PRO A 43 -0.92 13.78 11.32
N ASN A 44 -2.02 13.14 10.94
CA ASN A 44 -3.36 13.70 11.07
C ASN A 44 -3.95 13.36 12.45
N ARG A 45 -4.23 14.37 13.25
CA ARG A 45 -4.71 14.27 14.64
C ARG A 45 -6.02 13.51 14.79
N LEU A 46 -6.87 13.43 13.76
CA LEU A 46 -8.11 12.64 13.78
C LEU A 46 -7.89 11.17 14.12
N HIS A 47 -6.66 10.65 13.92
CA HIS A 47 -6.37 9.23 14.00
C HIS A 47 -5.54 8.83 15.22
N TYR A 48 -5.06 9.81 16.03
CA TYR A 48 -4.23 9.51 17.20
C TYR A 48 -4.41 10.43 18.40
N ASP A 49 -5.05 11.59 18.23
CA ASP A 49 -5.31 12.55 19.29
C ASP A 49 -6.80 12.50 19.68
N ALA A 50 -7.11 11.78 20.75
CA ALA A 50 -8.49 11.57 21.18
C ALA A 50 -9.21 12.88 21.53
N MET A 51 -8.51 13.85 22.13
CA MET A 51 -9.11 15.14 22.51
C MET A 51 -9.47 15.97 21.27
N TYR A 52 -8.61 15.93 20.27
CA TYR A 52 -8.89 16.55 18.98
C TYR A 52 -10.04 15.87 18.27
N ALA A 53 -10.02 14.53 18.18
CA ALA A 53 -11.03 13.76 17.49
C ALA A 53 -12.42 13.87 18.13
N MET A 54 -12.52 14.05 19.43
CA MET A 54 -13.78 14.33 20.14
C MET A 54 -14.45 15.63 19.68
N GLN A 55 -13.70 16.59 19.17
CA GLN A 55 -14.21 17.87 18.66
C GLN A 55 -14.58 17.81 17.17
N SER A 56 -14.21 16.73 16.50
CA SER A 56 -14.51 16.52 15.09
C SER A 56 -15.98 16.13 14.87
N ARG A 57 -16.41 16.14 13.61
CA ARG A 57 -17.75 15.65 13.22
C ARG A 57 -17.98 14.17 13.59
N PHE A 58 -16.95 13.41 13.89
CA PHE A 58 -17.03 12.00 14.25
C PHE A 58 -17.21 11.79 15.76
N GLY A 59 -16.78 12.74 16.58
CA GLY A 59 -16.88 12.64 18.05
C GLY A 59 -15.92 11.64 18.70
N GLU A 60 -15.09 10.96 17.91
CA GLU A 60 -14.15 9.94 18.37
C GLU A 60 -13.00 9.75 17.38
N LEU A 61 -11.99 8.96 17.76
CA LEU A 61 -10.92 8.55 16.86
C LEU A 61 -11.46 7.65 15.73
N ILE A 62 -11.10 7.99 14.51
CA ILE A 62 -11.41 7.18 13.32
C ILE A 62 -10.12 6.67 12.69
N ALA A 63 -10.20 5.53 12.02
CA ALA A 63 -9.11 5.05 11.20
C ALA A 63 -8.98 5.87 9.90
N PRO A 64 -7.78 6.05 9.34
CA PRO A 64 -7.61 6.61 8.01
C PRO A 64 -8.25 5.70 6.96
N GLN A 65 -8.56 6.25 5.78
CA GLN A 65 -9.20 5.47 4.71
C GLN A 65 -8.29 4.35 4.18
N SER A 66 -6.99 4.48 4.33
CA SER A 66 -6.02 3.44 3.97
C SER A 66 -6.04 2.21 4.89
N PHE A 67 -6.63 2.30 6.09
CA PHE A 67 -6.57 1.28 7.13
C PHE A 67 -7.14 -0.11 6.75
N PRO A 68 -8.17 -0.27 5.91
CA PRO A 68 -8.72 -1.58 5.56
C PRO A 68 -7.69 -2.58 5.04
N VAL A 69 -6.62 -2.13 4.38
CA VAL A 69 -5.56 -3.01 3.87
C VAL A 69 -4.85 -3.82 4.97
N THR A 70 -4.89 -3.34 6.21
CA THR A 70 -4.28 -4.03 7.36
C THR A 70 -4.94 -5.36 7.69
N MET A 71 -6.17 -5.56 7.21
CA MET A 71 -6.96 -6.76 7.44
C MET A 71 -6.57 -7.94 6.56
N ASP A 72 -5.88 -7.70 5.46
CA ASP A 72 -5.48 -8.74 4.54
C ASP A 72 -4.09 -9.27 4.91
N ASP A 73 -4.00 -10.58 5.04
CA ASP A 73 -2.78 -11.33 5.34
C ASP A 73 -1.69 -11.17 4.26
N GLY A 74 -2.08 -10.93 3.03
CA GLY A 74 -1.22 -10.65 1.89
C GLY A 74 -1.11 -9.16 1.55
N HIS A 75 -1.39 -8.26 2.48
CA HIS A 75 -1.38 -6.80 2.23
C HIS A 75 -2.31 -6.39 1.06
N GLY A 76 -3.43 -7.07 0.93
CA GLY A 76 -4.35 -6.90 -0.19
C GLY A 76 -3.97 -7.64 -1.46
N SER A 77 -2.85 -8.35 -1.49
CA SER A 77 -2.37 -9.03 -2.71
C SER A 77 -2.85 -10.47 -2.86
N ALA A 78 -3.37 -11.11 -1.81
CA ALA A 78 -3.72 -12.52 -1.83
C ALA A 78 -4.53 -12.96 -3.06
N PRO A 79 -5.63 -12.30 -3.45
CA PRO A 79 -6.41 -12.72 -4.62
C PRO A 79 -5.71 -12.43 -5.96
N SER A 80 -4.72 -11.55 -6.01
CA SER A 80 -3.93 -11.28 -7.21
C SER A 80 -2.63 -12.10 -7.28
N CYS A 81 -2.39 -12.99 -6.31
CA CYS A 81 -1.16 -13.79 -6.23
C CYS A 81 -1.42 -15.29 -6.28
N ILE A 82 -2.68 -15.72 -6.25
CA ILE A 82 -3.05 -17.13 -6.20
C ILE A 82 -2.65 -17.87 -7.48
N GLY A 83 -2.38 -19.15 -7.35
CA GLY A 83 -1.98 -20.02 -8.45
C GLY A 83 -0.48 -19.96 -8.74
N SER A 84 0.02 -21.00 -9.40
CA SER A 84 1.43 -21.20 -9.71
C SER A 84 1.77 -20.71 -11.11
N ILE A 85 2.82 -19.91 -11.21
CA ILE A 85 3.52 -19.64 -12.48
C ILE A 85 4.96 -20.11 -12.27
N PRO A 86 5.37 -21.22 -12.89
CA PRO A 86 6.69 -21.81 -12.65
C PRO A 86 7.84 -20.82 -12.90
N ASN A 87 8.84 -20.83 -12.03
CA ASN A 87 10.04 -19.99 -12.13
C ASN A 87 9.74 -18.49 -12.26
N SER A 88 8.62 -18.03 -11.72
CA SER A 88 8.28 -16.61 -11.72
C SER A 88 8.70 -15.91 -10.43
N HIS A 89 8.95 -14.63 -10.56
CA HIS A 89 9.02 -13.66 -9.46
C HIS A 89 7.80 -12.75 -9.49
N MET A 90 7.44 -12.17 -8.36
CA MET A 90 6.26 -11.34 -8.23
C MET A 90 6.60 -9.99 -7.59
N LEU A 91 6.00 -8.94 -8.16
CA LEU A 91 5.98 -7.60 -7.59
C LEU A 91 4.54 -7.10 -7.49
N PHE A 92 4.29 -6.21 -6.56
CA PHE A 92 3.02 -5.51 -6.46
C PHE A 92 3.01 -4.36 -7.49
N GLY A 93 2.06 -4.39 -8.44
CA GLY A 93 2.06 -3.49 -9.60
C GLY A 93 1.13 -2.28 -9.47
N GLY A 94 0.21 -2.33 -8.52
CA GLY A 94 -0.75 -1.26 -8.30
C GLY A 94 -1.98 -1.74 -7.56
N ASP A 95 -2.81 -0.80 -7.17
CA ASP A 95 -4.12 -1.07 -6.61
C ASP A 95 -5.12 0.02 -7.00
N GLU A 96 -6.38 -0.38 -7.01
CA GLU A 96 -7.52 0.49 -7.25
C GLU A 96 -8.48 0.34 -6.07
N TRP A 97 -8.83 1.46 -5.46
CA TRP A 97 -9.64 1.53 -4.26
C TRP A 97 -10.94 2.26 -4.50
N TRP A 98 -12.02 1.74 -3.93
CA TRP A 98 -13.33 2.37 -3.80
C TRP A 98 -13.70 2.41 -2.32
N PHE A 99 -14.06 3.59 -1.83
CA PHE A 99 -14.46 3.79 -0.44
C PHE A 99 -15.92 4.19 -0.36
N TYR A 100 -16.66 3.44 0.43
CA TYR A 100 -18.11 3.62 0.57
C TYR A 100 -18.46 4.26 1.91
N GLY A 101 -17.73 3.97 3.00
CA GLY A 101 -18.07 4.26 4.38
C GLY A 101 -19.02 3.18 4.92
N PRO A 102 -19.28 3.09 6.24
CA PRO A 102 -18.85 4.04 7.28
C PRO A 102 -17.34 4.06 7.52
N ARG A 103 -16.90 5.04 8.32
CA ARG A 103 -15.49 5.11 8.75
C ARG A 103 -15.27 4.06 9.84
N ILE A 104 -14.11 3.44 9.86
CA ILE A 104 -13.71 2.47 10.87
C ILE A 104 -13.31 3.20 12.14
N THR A 105 -13.76 2.70 13.29
CA THR A 105 -13.44 3.22 14.62
C THR A 105 -12.86 2.13 15.51
N GLY A 106 -12.36 2.53 16.68
CA GLY A 106 -11.95 1.56 17.70
C GLY A 106 -13.17 0.76 18.19
N GLY A 107 -13.03 -0.56 18.21
CA GLY A 107 -14.12 -1.49 18.53
C GLY A 107 -14.74 -2.18 17.31
N ASP A 108 -14.52 -1.66 16.11
CA ASP A 108 -15.00 -2.31 14.89
C ASP A 108 -14.26 -3.61 14.61
N ARG A 109 -14.98 -4.55 13.98
CA ARG A 109 -14.45 -5.79 13.43
C ARG A 109 -14.61 -5.75 11.93
N ILE A 110 -13.51 -6.00 11.23
CA ILE A 110 -13.52 -6.03 9.78
C ILE A 110 -13.22 -7.46 9.30
N TRP A 111 -13.85 -7.86 8.23
CA TRP A 111 -13.53 -9.07 7.50
C TRP A 111 -13.53 -8.76 6.01
N ASN A 112 -12.86 -9.58 5.21
CA ASN A 112 -12.88 -9.39 3.77
C ASN A 112 -13.32 -10.65 3.01
N GLU A 113 -13.94 -10.44 1.86
CA GLU A 113 -14.09 -11.43 0.81
C GLU A 113 -13.02 -11.19 -0.23
N ARG A 114 -12.43 -12.28 -0.73
CA ARG A 114 -11.32 -12.25 -1.67
C ARG A 114 -11.68 -13.04 -2.92
N ILE A 115 -11.58 -12.42 -4.08
CA ILE A 115 -11.96 -13.03 -5.35
C ILE A 115 -10.86 -12.74 -6.39
N PRO A 116 -10.10 -13.75 -6.86
CA PRO A 116 -9.24 -13.60 -8.03
C PRO A 116 -10.07 -13.13 -9.22
N PHE A 117 -9.68 -12.01 -9.83
CA PHE A 117 -10.55 -11.35 -10.81
C PHE A 117 -10.24 -11.79 -12.24
N ASP A 118 -9.03 -11.51 -12.73
CA ASP A 118 -8.54 -11.91 -14.03
C ASP A 118 -7.02 -11.85 -14.12
N TYR A 119 -6.48 -12.24 -15.26
CA TYR A 119 -5.08 -12.00 -15.62
C TYR A 119 -4.91 -11.72 -17.11
N THR A 120 -3.82 -11.03 -17.44
CA THR A 120 -3.41 -10.78 -18.83
C THR A 120 -1.90 -10.93 -18.95
N VAL A 121 -1.44 -11.60 -20.00
CA VAL A 121 -0.01 -11.68 -20.33
C VAL A 121 0.32 -10.67 -21.41
N LYS A 122 1.34 -9.83 -21.16
CA LYS A 122 1.82 -8.80 -22.11
C LYS A 122 3.33 -8.82 -22.18
N GLU A 123 3.87 -8.47 -23.35
CA GLU A 123 5.28 -8.18 -23.48
C GLU A 123 5.63 -6.86 -22.77
N THR A 124 6.64 -6.90 -21.92
CA THR A 124 7.17 -5.70 -21.25
C THR A 124 8.64 -5.52 -21.57
N LYS A 125 9.08 -4.27 -21.59
CA LYS A 125 10.52 -3.96 -21.76
C LYS A 125 11.36 -4.41 -20.57
N PHE A 126 10.74 -4.52 -19.41
CA PHE A 126 11.40 -4.87 -18.15
C PHE A 126 11.76 -6.36 -18.08
N ALA A 127 10.83 -7.25 -18.48
CA ALA A 127 10.99 -8.68 -18.21
C ALA A 127 10.47 -9.59 -19.35
N GLY A 128 10.20 -9.06 -20.55
CA GLY A 128 9.59 -9.83 -21.62
C GLY A 128 8.16 -10.23 -21.28
N PRO A 129 7.77 -11.50 -21.46
CA PRO A 129 6.43 -11.97 -21.10
C PRO A 129 6.15 -11.75 -19.61
N THR A 130 5.09 -11.02 -19.32
CA THR A 130 4.73 -10.60 -17.96
C THR A 130 3.23 -10.79 -17.76
N CYS A 131 2.86 -11.50 -16.70
CA CYS A 131 1.49 -11.69 -16.29
C CYS A 131 1.08 -10.60 -15.29
N PHE A 132 0.03 -9.87 -15.65
CA PHE A 132 -0.67 -8.92 -14.77
C PHE A 132 -1.90 -9.63 -14.23
N GLN A 133 -1.83 -10.10 -12.99
CA GLN A 133 -2.92 -10.80 -12.32
C GLN A 133 -3.60 -9.83 -11.36
N ARG A 134 -4.95 -9.78 -11.41
CA ARG A 134 -5.75 -8.90 -10.57
C ARG A 134 -6.65 -9.70 -9.64
N GLY A 135 -6.92 -9.12 -8.46
CA GLY A 135 -7.83 -9.72 -7.49
C GLY A 135 -8.55 -8.68 -6.67
N ASP A 136 -9.78 -8.98 -6.30
CA ASP A 136 -10.66 -8.10 -5.55
C ASP A 136 -10.70 -8.49 -4.07
N ASN A 137 -10.60 -7.50 -3.19
CA ASN A 137 -10.88 -7.57 -1.77
C ASN A 137 -12.07 -6.67 -1.46
N PHE A 138 -13.09 -7.21 -0.78
CA PHE A 138 -14.25 -6.47 -0.32
C PHE A 138 -14.22 -6.46 1.21
N TYR A 139 -14.12 -5.29 1.82
CA TYR A 139 -13.98 -5.12 3.27
C TYR A 139 -15.31 -4.74 3.89
N TYR A 140 -15.79 -5.55 4.82
CA TYR A 140 -17.05 -5.37 5.53
C TYR A 140 -16.82 -5.17 7.01
N ASN A 141 -17.64 -4.33 7.64
CA ASN A 141 -17.67 -4.22 9.09
C ASN A 141 -18.55 -5.33 9.73
N GLN A 142 -18.66 -5.32 11.06
CA GLN A 142 -19.46 -6.28 11.83
C GLN A 142 -20.97 -6.22 11.54
N HIS A 143 -21.45 -5.15 10.92
CA HIS A 143 -22.84 -4.95 10.54
C HIS A 143 -23.14 -5.42 9.11
N GLY A 144 -22.12 -5.82 8.37
CA GLY A 144 -22.22 -6.22 6.98
C GLY A 144 -22.17 -5.04 5.99
N ASP A 145 -21.84 -3.84 6.46
CA ASP A 145 -21.66 -2.69 5.57
C ASP A 145 -20.36 -2.82 4.81
N LEU A 146 -20.38 -2.61 3.51
CA LEU A 146 -19.19 -2.54 2.66
C LEU A 146 -18.46 -1.22 2.93
N VAL A 147 -17.31 -1.31 3.59
CA VAL A 147 -16.49 -0.15 3.94
C VAL A 147 -15.65 0.30 2.76
N ALA A 148 -14.98 -0.67 2.12
CA ALA A 148 -14.09 -0.42 0.99
C ALA A 148 -13.99 -1.66 0.09
N LYS A 149 -13.59 -1.42 -1.15
CA LYS A 149 -13.14 -2.44 -2.09
C LYS A 149 -11.74 -2.09 -2.57
N GLN A 150 -10.86 -3.08 -2.66
CA GLN A 150 -9.56 -2.96 -3.31
C GLN A 150 -9.50 -3.92 -4.49
N ARG A 151 -8.99 -3.48 -5.63
CA ARG A 151 -8.51 -4.34 -6.70
C ARG A 151 -6.99 -4.26 -6.76
N SER A 152 -6.32 -5.29 -6.29
CA SER A 152 -4.87 -5.38 -6.35
C SER A 152 -4.39 -5.93 -7.69
N THR A 153 -3.21 -5.53 -8.13
CA THR A 153 -2.54 -6.03 -9.33
C THR A 153 -1.16 -6.52 -8.96
N SER A 154 -0.89 -7.79 -9.23
CA SER A 154 0.45 -8.36 -9.15
C SER A 154 1.06 -8.48 -10.54
N ILE A 155 2.37 -8.22 -10.62
CA ILE A 155 3.18 -8.36 -11.83
C ILE A 155 4.05 -9.60 -11.64
N ARG A 156 3.82 -10.63 -12.45
CA ARG A 156 4.55 -11.91 -12.35
C ARG A 156 5.34 -12.15 -13.65
N TYR A 157 6.63 -12.42 -13.52
CA TYR A 157 7.55 -12.55 -14.64
C TYR A 157 8.65 -13.58 -14.34
N GLY A 158 9.34 -14.06 -15.36
CA GLY A 158 10.42 -15.05 -15.21
C GLY A 158 11.59 -14.51 -14.37
N GLN A 159 12.06 -15.29 -13.40
CA GLN A 159 13.13 -14.87 -12.47
C GLN A 159 14.42 -14.49 -13.18
N ALA A 160 14.80 -15.18 -14.27
CA ALA A 160 16.00 -14.90 -15.03
C ALA A 160 15.96 -13.49 -15.65
N ALA A 161 14.81 -13.10 -16.20
CA ALA A 161 14.65 -11.80 -16.86
C ALA A 161 14.76 -10.60 -15.87
N GLY A 162 14.32 -10.79 -14.64
CA GLY A 162 14.42 -9.75 -13.60
C GLY A 162 15.86 -9.47 -13.19
N LYS A 163 16.71 -10.49 -13.13
CA LYS A 163 18.14 -10.34 -12.76
C LYS A 163 18.94 -9.55 -13.80
N ASP A 164 18.66 -9.77 -15.08
CA ASP A 164 19.41 -9.15 -16.18
C ASP A 164 19.10 -7.65 -16.32
N ASN A 165 17.99 -7.19 -15.75
CA ASN A 165 17.53 -5.80 -15.85
C ASN A 165 17.67 -5.01 -14.54
N THR A 166 18.35 -5.57 -13.54
CA THR A 166 18.60 -4.84 -12.29
C THR A 166 19.61 -3.74 -12.51
N PRO A 167 19.28 -2.48 -12.18
CA PRO A 167 20.27 -1.42 -12.20
C PRO A 167 21.41 -1.75 -11.25
N THR A 168 22.64 -1.86 -11.76
CA THR A 168 23.84 -2.04 -10.95
C THR A 168 24.25 -0.76 -10.23
N ASP A 169 23.73 0.37 -10.68
CA ASP A 169 23.95 1.68 -10.09
C ASP A 169 23.04 1.87 -8.88
N ASN A 170 23.52 2.52 -7.85
CA ASN A 170 22.74 2.90 -6.66
C ASN A 170 22.57 1.81 -5.58
N GLN A 171 23.61 1.00 -5.35
CA GLN A 171 23.57 -0.06 -4.32
C GLN A 171 23.76 0.45 -2.89
N ASP A 172 24.31 1.64 -2.72
CA ASP A 172 24.51 2.26 -1.41
C ASP A 172 23.36 3.24 -1.09
N ASP A 173 23.01 3.33 0.18
CA ASP A 173 22.06 4.32 0.63
C ASP A 173 22.63 5.74 0.39
N PRO A 174 21.80 6.71 -0.05
CA PRO A 174 22.21 8.10 -0.12
C PRO A 174 22.70 8.61 1.24
N VAL A 175 23.75 9.42 1.20
CA VAL A 175 24.25 10.13 2.38
C VAL A 175 23.65 11.54 2.37
N TRP A 176 23.03 11.92 3.46
CA TRP A 176 22.41 13.22 3.65
C TRP A 176 23.27 14.07 4.57
N SER A 177 23.57 15.30 4.18
CA SER A 177 24.21 16.28 5.04
C SER A 177 23.22 16.83 6.07
N ASP A 178 23.72 17.45 7.14
CA ASP A 178 22.88 18.06 8.15
C ASP A 178 22.00 19.17 7.56
N ASP A 179 22.52 19.98 6.65
CA ASP A 179 21.77 21.06 5.97
C ASP A 179 20.63 20.49 5.10
N GLU A 180 20.86 19.37 4.41
CA GLU A 180 19.82 18.71 3.62
C GLU A 180 18.73 18.12 4.52
N LEU A 181 19.09 17.53 5.67
CA LEU A 181 18.14 17.02 6.64
C LEU A 181 17.31 18.14 7.27
N GLU A 182 17.93 19.29 7.60
CA GLU A 182 17.20 20.46 8.10
C GLU A 182 16.20 20.99 7.07
N SER A 183 16.64 21.16 5.82
CA SER A 183 15.75 21.54 4.71
C SER A 183 14.60 20.54 4.50
N LEU A 184 14.87 19.25 4.71
CA LEU A 184 13.86 18.21 4.61
C LEU A 184 12.81 18.32 5.72
N GLU A 185 13.22 18.64 6.96
CA GLU A 185 12.28 18.86 8.08
C GLU A 185 11.35 20.05 7.80
N ASP A 186 11.86 21.15 7.24
CA ASP A 186 11.05 22.31 6.84
C ASP A 186 9.99 21.92 5.80
N ARG A 187 10.36 21.10 4.81
CA ARG A 187 9.41 20.59 3.82
C ARG A 187 8.34 19.67 4.42
N LYS A 188 8.73 18.80 5.35
CA LYS A 188 7.78 17.95 6.11
C LYS A 188 6.81 18.82 6.90
N PHE A 189 7.30 19.86 7.53
CA PHE A 189 6.51 20.78 8.34
C PHE A 189 5.43 21.49 7.52
N THR A 190 5.69 21.83 6.27
CA THR A 190 4.71 22.47 5.38
C THR A 190 3.43 21.65 5.25
N TRP A 191 3.54 20.33 5.06
CA TRP A 191 2.38 19.44 5.03
C TRP A 191 1.66 19.36 6.36
N ILE A 192 2.41 19.23 7.45
CA ILE A 192 1.85 19.18 8.81
C ILE A 192 1.09 20.47 9.12
N GLN A 193 1.66 21.61 8.73
CA GLN A 193 1.02 22.92 8.92
C GLN A 193 -0.30 23.02 8.14
N MET A 194 -0.34 22.52 6.90
CA MET A 194 -1.58 22.47 6.12
C MET A 194 -2.68 21.65 6.84
N LEU A 195 -2.33 20.48 7.38
CA LEU A 195 -3.28 19.67 8.16
C LEU A 195 -3.76 20.40 9.41
N HIS A 196 -2.87 21.10 10.08
CA HIS A 196 -3.17 21.87 11.30
C HIS A 196 -4.07 23.08 10.98
N ASP A 197 -3.77 23.84 9.94
CA ASP A 197 -4.51 25.04 9.54
C ASP A 197 -5.91 24.69 9.03
N LEU A 198 -6.06 23.55 8.31
CA LEU A 198 -7.36 23.05 7.93
C LEU A 198 -8.19 22.67 9.17
N GLY A 199 -7.57 21.99 10.13
CA GLY A 199 -8.21 21.62 11.40
C GLY A 199 -9.54 20.90 11.19
N HIS A 200 -10.57 21.37 11.87
CA HIS A 200 -11.96 20.89 11.72
C HIS A 200 -12.76 21.61 10.63
N SER A 201 -12.11 22.54 9.90
CA SER A 201 -12.77 23.28 8.82
C SER A 201 -13.00 22.40 7.61
N ALA A 202 -14.04 22.71 6.84
CA ALA A 202 -14.30 22.03 5.58
C ALA A 202 -13.54 22.70 4.43
N ARG A 203 -12.98 21.86 3.56
CA ARG A 203 -12.62 22.26 2.20
C ARG A 203 -13.88 22.14 1.34
N TYR A 204 -14.33 23.24 0.79
CA TYR A 204 -15.58 23.26 0.05
C TYR A 204 -15.36 23.06 -1.45
N TRP A 205 -16.20 22.24 -2.08
CA TRP A 205 -16.17 21.93 -3.49
C TRP A 205 -16.23 23.19 -4.37
N ASP A 206 -17.09 24.16 -4.04
CA ASP A 206 -17.30 25.41 -4.77
C ASP A 206 -16.10 26.37 -4.70
N THR A 207 -15.08 26.06 -3.90
CA THR A 207 -13.84 26.83 -3.83
C THR A 207 -12.67 26.21 -4.59
N VAL A 208 -12.81 24.95 -5.01
CA VAL A 208 -11.76 24.21 -5.73
C VAL A 208 -11.90 24.43 -7.23
N LYS A 209 -10.78 24.57 -7.91
CA LYS A 209 -10.72 24.82 -9.36
C LYS A 209 -9.77 23.86 -10.05
N VAL A 210 -10.06 23.58 -11.31
CA VAL A 210 -9.11 22.87 -12.19
C VAL A 210 -7.81 23.67 -12.26
N GLY A 211 -6.68 22.97 -12.06
CA GLY A 211 -5.35 23.55 -12.00
C GLY A 211 -4.87 23.88 -10.59
N ASP A 212 -5.72 23.78 -9.55
CA ASP A 212 -5.26 23.93 -8.18
C ASP A 212 -4.23 22.84 -7.85
N VAL A 213 -3.14 23.25 -7.19
CA VAL A 213 -2.04 22.37 -6.81
C VAL A 213 -2.19 22.01 -5.33
N LEU A 214 -2.07 20.74 -5.02
CA LEU A 214 -2.08 20.26 -3.65
C LEU A 214 -0.70 20.55 -3.00
N PRO A 215 -0.65 20.93 -1.72
CA PRO A 215 0.61 21.06 -1.01
C PRO A 215 1.46 19.80 -1.10
N GLU A 216 2.76 19.97 -1.23
CA GLU A 216 3.71 18.87 -1.26
C GLU A 216 3.71 18.13 0.08
N ARG A 217 3.77 16.78 0.05
CA ARG A 217 4.02 15.95 1.22
C ARG A 217 5.34 15.23 1.04
N VAL A 218 6.24 15.39 2.03
CA VAL A 218 7.56 14.75 2.02
C VAL A 218 7.72 13.91 3.28
N PHE A 219 8.35 12.75 3.17
CA PHE A 219 8.74 11.92 4.31
C PHE A 219 9.93 11.01 3.97
N GLY A 220 10.55 10.44 4.98
CA GLY A 220 11.83 9.75 4.90
C GLY A 220 12.96 10.63 5.51
N PRO A 221 14.24 10.31 5.28
CA PRO A 221 14.75 9.18 4.51
C PRO A 221 14.29 7.83 5.06
N HIS A 222 13.96 6.91 4.14
CA HIS A 222 13.52 5.58 4.52
C HIS A 222 14.68 4.75 5.08
N SER A 223 14.33 3.82 5.97
CA SER A 223 15.29 2.89 6.54
C SER A 223 14.68 1.50 6.68
N ILE A 224 15.50 0.51 6.93
CA ILE A 224 15.00 -0.82 7.30
C ILE A 224 14.09 -0.75 8.54
N VAL A 225 14.39 0.16 9.46
CA VAL A 225 13.54 0.35 10.66
C VAL A 225 12.17 0.88 10.29
N SER A 226 12.06 1.86 9.37
CA SER A 226 10.77 2.37 8.90
C SER A 226 9.97 1.28 8.20
N PHE A 227 10.58 0.53 7.27
CA PHE A 227 9.90 -0.58 6.60
C PHE A 227 9.50 -1.72 7.55
N THR A 228 10.30 -2.00 8.57
CA THR A 228 9.93 -2.94 9.63
C THR A 228 8.71 -2.43 10.40
N THR A 229 8.66 -1.14 10.70
CA THR A 229 7.52 -0.52 11.38
C THR A 229 6.26 -0.60 10.53
N GLU A 230 6.36 -0.31 9.23
CA GLU A 230 5.26 -0.50 8.29
C GLU A 230 4.75 -1.93 8.31
N TRP A 231 5.65 -2.89 8.14
CA TRP A 231 5.29 -4.32 8.14
C TRP A 231 4.60 -4.76 9.44
N ARG A 232 5.11 -4.29 10.59
CA ARG A 232 4.55 -4.64 11.91
C ARG A 232 3.23 -3.92 12.22
N SER A 233 2.86 -2.93 11.45
CA SER A 233 1.57 -2.24 11.60
C SER A 233 0.41 -2.98 10.93
N TYR A 234 0.68 -3.89 10.00
CA TYR A 234 -0.33 -4.81 9.46
C TYR A 234 -0.73 -5.82 10.53
N THR A 235 -2.02 -6.02 10.71
CA THR A 235 -2.55 -6.80 11.82
C THR A 235 -2.21 -8.29 11.76
N PHE A 236 -2.00 -8.84 10.57
CA PHE A 236 -1.68 -10.25 10.36
C PHE A 236 -0.20 -10.60 10.35
N THR A 237 0.69 -9.63 10.47
CA THR A 237 2.13 -9.92 10.36
C THR A 237 2.78 -10.38 11.66
N GLN A 238 2.03 -10.47 12.74
CA GLN A 238 2.55 -10.81 14.06
C GLN A 238 3.31 -12.14 14.12
N TRP A 239 2.97 -13.10 13.26
CA TRP A 239 3.58 -14.43 13.22
C TRP A 239 4.71 -14.56 12.21
N GLY A 240 4.70 -13.76 11.17
CA GLY A 240 5.49 -13.98 9.98
C GLY A 240 7.00 -14.06 10.18
N SER A 241 7.56 -13.33 11.14
CA SER A 241 9.01 -13.33 11.39
C SER A 241 9.50 -14.46 12.30
N MET A 242 8.60 -15.22 12.88
CA MET A 242 8.92 -16.15 13.97
C MET A 242 8.93 -17.63 13.55
N HIS A 243 8.24 -17.98 12.47
CA HIS A 243 7.95 -19.35 12.14
C HIS A 243 8.69 -19.87 10.90
N ARG A 244 9.19 -21.08 11.02
CA ARG A 244 9.78 -21.86 9.93
C ARG A 244 9.07 -23.20 9.75
N ARG A 245 7.96 -23.40 10.45
CA ARG A 245 7.24 -24.68 10.45
C ARG A 245 6.31 -24.72 9.25
N THR A 246 6.30 -25.84 8.56
CA THR A 246 5.43 -26.14 7.43
C THR A 246 4.19 -26.93 7.84
N ASP A 247 4.17 -27.45 9.07
CA ASP A 247 3.08 -28.22 9.65
C ASP A 247 2.03 -27.35 10.35
N LEU A 248 2.23 -26.05 10.37
CA LEU A 248 1.23 -25.10 10.85
C LEU A 248 0.17 -24.88 9.80
N ASP A 249 -1.05 -24.63 10.26
CA ASP A 249 -2.11 -24.15 9.40
C ASP A 249 -1.79 -22.72 8.93
N MET A 250 -1.35 -22.63 7.69
CA MET A 250 -0.90 -21.36 7.12
C MET A 250 -2.05 -20.39 6.91
N GLU A 251 -3.30 -20.87 6.79
CA GLU A 251 -4.47 -19.99 6.76
C GLU A 251 -4.67 -19.28 8.10
N GLN A 252 -4.46 -19.99 9.22
CA GLN A 252 -4.52 -19.37 10.55
C GLN A 252 -3.41 -18.34 10.77
N LEU A 253 -2.30 -18.49 10.07
CA LEU A 253 -1.18 -17.55 10.10
C LEU A 253 -1.35 -16.41 9.09
N GLY A 254 -2.44 -16.38 8.34
CA GLY A 254 -2.72 -15.35 7.36
C GLY A 254 -2.06 -15.60 6.00
N PHE A 255 -1.68 -16.82 5.66
CA PHE A 255 -1.19 -17.18 4.34
C PHE A 255 -2.23 -17.99 3.58
N VAL A 256 -2.26 -17.82 2.27
CA VAL A 256 -3.12 -18.63 1.41
C VAL A 256 -2.51 -20.02 1.31
N LYS A 257 -3.29 -21.03 1.62
CA LYS A 257 -2.82 -22.42 1.65
C LYS A 257 -2.20 -22.88 0.33
N GLU A 258 -2.72 -22.39 -0.78
CA GLU A 258 -2.22 -22.68 -2.13
C GLU A 258 -0.85 -22.07 -2.41
N MET A 259 -0.46 -21.04 -1.66
CA MET A 259 0.87 -20.44 -1.72
C MET A 259 1.82 -21.05 -0.68
N ALA A 260 1.27 -21.64 0.38
CA ALA A 260 2.04 -22.24 1.43
C ALA A 260 2.57 -23.62 1.02
N GLY A 261 3.80 -23.92 1.35
CA GLY A 261 4.38 -25.24 1.18
C GLY A 261 4.69 -25.66 -0.26
N LYS A 262 4.61 -24.75 -1.24
CA LYS A 262 5.18 -25.03 -2.55
C LYS A 262 6.70 -24.89 -2.48
N GLU A 263 7.41 -25.77 -3.18
CA GLU A 263 8.89 -25.80 -3.23
C GLU A 263 9.54 -24.47 -3.62
N GLN A 264 8.74 -23.57 -4.16
CA GLN A 264 9.15 -22.23 -4.57
C GLN A 264 8.93 -21.16 -3.49
N ASP A 265 8.40 -21.53 -2.32
CA ASP A 265 8.36 -20.59 -1.22
C ASP A 265 9.80 -20.33 -0.74
N PRO A 266 10.33 -19.16 -0.99
CA PRO A 266 11.69 -18.85 -0.60
C PRO A 266 11.88 -18.89 0.94
N VAL A 267 10.84 -19.00 1.74
CA VAL A 267 10.94 -19.24 3.19
C VAL A 267 11.59 -20.58 3.47
N HIS A 268 11.40 -21.57 2.60
CA HIS A 268 11.99 -22.90 2.74
C HIS A 268 13.34 -23.04 2.05
N GLU A 269 13.64 -22.17 1.10
CA GLU A 269 14.98 -22.14 0.54
C GLU A 269 15.94 -21.67 1.61
N ALA A 270 16.92 -22.49 1.84
CA ALA A 270 17.86 -22.42 2.93
C ALA A 270 18.19 -21.01 3.41
N ILE A 271 18.19 -20.84 4.71
CA ILE A 271 18.76 -19.66 5.33
C ILE A 271 20.19 -19.55 4.82
N ASN A 272 20.44 -18.50 4.05
CA ASN A 272 21.80 -18.11 3.75
C ASN A 272 22.20 -17.00 4.72
N PRO A 273 23.02 -17.31 5.74
CA PRO A 273 23.43 -16.33 6.76
C PRO A 273 24.16 -15.13 6.16
N GLU A 274 24.86 -15.33 5.02
CA GLU A 274 25.56 -14.26 4.32
C GLU A 274 24.61 -13.22 3.73
N GLN A 275 23.39 -13.62 3.41
CA GLN A 275 22.38 -12.73 2.83
C GLN A 275 21.47 -12.08 3.87
N THR A 276 21.45 -12.61 5.06
CA THR A 276 20.56 -12.18 6.14
C THR A 276 21.31 -11.65 7.36
N ASP A 277 22.63 -11.48 7.27
CA ASP A 277 23.51 -11.12 8.39
C ASP A 277 23.35 -12.08 9.61
N GLY A 278 23.07 -13.35 9.34
CA GLY A 278 22.82 -14.34 10.36
C GLY A 278 21.43 -14.27 10.98
N ALA A 279 20.59 -13.33 10.57
CA ALA A 279 19.27 -13.16 11.11
C ALA A 279 18.32 -14.28 10.67
N TYR A 280 17.33 -14.53 11.49
CA TYR A 280 16.26 -15.46 11.20
C TYR A 280 15.38 -14.94 10.06
N ILE A 281 15.12 -15.78 9.07
CA ILE A 281 14.32 -15.38 7.91
C ILE A 281 12.84 -15.59 8.24
N GLY A 282 12.09 -14.52 8.15
CA GLY A 282 10.64 -14.53 8.10
C GLY A 282 10.14 -14.12 6.71
N PRO A 283 8.85 -13.97 6.52
CA PRO A 283 8.29 -13.34 5.33
C PRO A 283 8.88 -11.94 5.15
N SER A 284 8.71 -11.37 3.96
CA SER A 284 9.21 -10.03 3.64
C SER A 284 10.74 -9.87 3.59
N ARG A 285 11.47 -10.94 3.30
CA ARG A 285 12.93 -10.94 3.28
C ARG A 285 13.54 -9.85 2.40
N GLY A 286 13.01 -9.69 1.19
CA GLY A 286 13.50 -8.68 0.24
C GLY A 286 13.35 -7.26 0.76
N HIS A 287 12.33 -7.01 1.55
CA HIS A 287 12.07 -5.69 2.15
C HIS A 287 13.01 -5.41 3.34
N LEU A 288 13.29 -6.41 4.16
CA LEU A 288 13.92 -6.23 5.47
C LEU A 288 15.41 -6.58 5.48
N PHE A 289 15.91 -7.32 4.49
CA PHE A 289 17.32 -7.74 4.42
C PHE A 289 17.96 -7.25 3.13
N PRO A 290 18.80 -6.20 3.17
CA PRO A 290 19.38 -5.60 1.97
C PRO A 290 20.18 -6.58 1.09
N ARG A 291 20.88 -7.54 1.70
CA ARG A 291 21.59 -8.57 0.94
C ARG A 291 20.66 -9.49 0.16
N TRP A 292 19.53 -9.85 0.76
CA TRP A 292 18.49 -10.62 0.08
C TRP A 292 17.80 -9.78 -1.02
N ALA A 293 17.53 -8.50 -0.76
CA ALA A 293 17.00 -7.59 -1.78
C ALA A 293 17.88 -7.61 -3.04
N ARG A 294 19.21 -7.48 -2.88
CA ARG A 294 20.15 -7.56 -4.00
C ARG A 294 20.14 -8.93 -4.70
N PHE A 295 20.01 -10.00 -3.94
CA PHE A 295 19.92 -11.35 -4.52
C PHE A 295 18.73 -11.53 -5.46
N ILE A 296 17.59 -10.92 -5.15
CA ILE A 296 16.37 -10.97 -5.99
C ILE A 296 16.28 -9.83 -7.00
N GLY A 297 17.35 -9.01 -7.14
CA GLY A 297 17.45 -7.99 -8.16
C GLY A 297 17.04 -6.58 -7.75
N MET A 298 16.84 -6.32 -6.46
CA MET A 298 16.63 -4.96 -5.95
C MET A 298 17.97 -4.36 -5.50
N PRO A 299 18.20 -3.07 -5.74
CA PRO A 299 19.50 -2.46 -5.40
C PRO A 299 19.72 -2.36 -3.89
N ARG A 300 18.68 -2.11 -3.12
CA ARG A 300 18.68 -1.88 -1.67
C ARG A 300 17.42 -2.46 -1.02
N GLY A 301 17.29 -2.36 0.30
CA GLY A 301 16.01 -2.61 0.98
C GLY A 301 14.91 -1.71 0.43
N TYR A 302 13.69 -2.20 0.35
CA TYR A 302 12.61 -1.49 -0.31
C TYR A 302 11.27 -1.63 0.43
N GLY A 303 10.43 -0.60 0.33
CA GLY A 303 9.10 -0.52 0.94
C GLY A 303 8.06 -1.41 0.27
N TYR A 304 6.91 -1.54 0.92
CA TYR A 304 5.79 -2.35 0.44
C TYR A 304 4.95 -1.58 -0.56
N GLY A 305 4.50 -2.24 -1.63
CA GLY A 305 3.59 -1.63 -2.59
C GLY A 305 2.27 -1.19 -1.96
N ALA A 306 1.72 -1.98 -1.05
CA ALA A 306 0.49 -1.63 -0.33
C ALA A 306 0.66 -0.38 0.56
N SER A 307 1.84 -0.17 1.16
CA SER A 307 2.14 1.07 1.88
C SER A 307 2.17 2.28 0.94
N MET A 308 2.66 2.12 -0.28
CA MET A 308 2.66 3.21 -1.27
C MET A 308 1.23 3.63 -1.65
N GLY A 309 0.31 2.68 -1.79
CA GLY A 309 -1.11 2.96 -1.98
C GLY A 309 -1.74 3.68 -0.78
N ALA A 310 -1.37 3.24 0.43
CA ALA A 310 -1.80 3.89 1.66
C ALA A 310 -1.29 5.34 1.75
N TRP A 311 -0.02 5.59 1.42
CA TRP A 311 0.55 6.94 1.40
C TRP A 311 -0.18 7.88 0.44
N ILE A 312 -0.58 7.38 -0.75
CA ILE A 312 -1.36 8.17 -1.72
C ILE A 312 -2.76 8.45 -1.18
N THR A 313 -3.43 7.44 -0.62
CA THR A 313 -4.76 7.59 -0.04
C THR A 313 -4.75 8.59 1.12
N ASP A 314 -3.76 8.50 2.01
CA ASP A 314 -3.60 9.40 3.14
C ASP A 314 -3.25 10.83 2.72
N TYR A 315 -2.49 11.00 1.62
CA TYR A 315 -2.23 12.30 1.01
C TYR A 315 -3.51 12.97 0.52
N LEU A 316 -4.33 12.24 -0.22
CA LEU A 316 -5.60 12.72 -0.74
C LEU A 316 -6.62 13.01 0.39
N ALA A 317 -6.73 12.09 1.35
CA ALA A 317 -7.63 12.24 2.50
C ALA A 317 -7.21 13.40 3.42
N GLY A 318 -5.90 13.60 3.61
CA GLY A 318 -5.38 14.74 4.35
C GLY A 318 -5.70 16.07 3.69
N TRP A 319 -5.56 16.15 2.37
CA TRP A 319 -5.95 17.35 1.61
C TRP A 319 -7.47 17.60 1.68
N ALA A 320 -8.27 16.56 1.58
CA ALA A 320 -9.74 16.65 1.65
C ALA A 320 -10.25 17.12 3.02
N GLY A 321 -9.51 16.79 4.09
CA GLY A 321 -9.90 17.08 5.47
C GLY A 321 -11.00 16.17 5.99
N GLU A 322 -11.50 16.45 7.20
CA GLU A 322 -12.47 15.58 7.87
C GLU A 322 -13.85 15.53 7.18
N TRP A 323 -14.20 16.58 6.42
CA TRP A 323 -15.48 16.72 5.74
C TRP A 323 -15.48 16.15 4.33
N GLY A 324 -14.29 15.86 3.78
CA GLY A 324 -14.14 15.22 2.49
C GLY A 324 -14.00 13.70 2.63
N MET A 325 -14.05 13.02 1.48
CA MET A 325 -13.85 11.58 1.39
C MET A 325 -13.24 11.20 0.05
N VAL A 326 -12.15 10.45 0.05
CA VAL A 326 -11.69 9.77 -1.16
C VAL A 326 -12.73 8.72 -1.52
N ARG A 327 -13.30 8.80 -2.72
CA ARG A 327 -14.28 7.83 -3.20
C ARG A 327 -13.67 6.77 -4.08
N HIS A 328 -12.69 7.17 -4.88
CA HIS A 328 -11.98 6.29 -5.79
C HIS A 328 -10.53 6.70 -5.89
N SER A 329 -9.63 5.73 -6.03
CA SER A 329 -8.21 5.97 -6.30
C SER A 329 -7.66 4.80 -7.11
N ASN A 330 -7.00 5.09 -8.23
CA ASN A 330 -6.33 4.09 -9.06
C ASN A 330 -4.83 4.39 -9.12
N CYS A 331 -4.06 3.55 -8.44
CA CYS A 331 -2.62 3.69 -8.26
C CYS A 331 -1.83 2.73 -9.17
N ASN A 332 -0.84 3.26 -9.86
CA ASN A 332 0.09 2.50 -10.68
C ASN A 332 1.51 2.66 -10.13
N TYR A 333 2.12 1.57 -9.68
CA TYR A 333 3.48 1.57 -9.16
C TYR A 333 4.48 1.42 -10.29
N ARG A 334 5.59 2.16 -10.21
CA ARG A 334 6.64 2.21 -11.24
C ARG A 334 7.99 1.77 -10.69
N SER A 335 8.25 2.11 -9.42
CA SER A 335 9.49 1.78 -8.73
C SER A 335 9.21 1.69 -7.24
N PRO A 336 9.91 0.86 -6.48
CA PRO A 336 9.78 0.83 -5.03
C PRO A 336 10.40 2.07 -4.39
N ALA A 337 9.93 2.42 -3.19
CA ALA A 337 10.66 3.30 -2.29
C ALA A 337 11.85 2.53 -1.70
N LEU A 338 13.05 3.08 -1.75
CA LEU A 338 14.27 2.41 -1.32
C LEU A 338 14.81 2.99 -0.01
N THR A 339 15.58 2.19 0.74
CA THR A 339 16.32 2.71 1.91
C THR A 339 17.20 3.88 1.51
N GLY A 340 17.31 4.88 2.40
CA GLY A 340 18.05 6.12 2.17
C GLY A 340 17.34 7.17 1.31
N ASP A 341 16.36 6.78 0.49
CA ASP A 341 15.58 7.72 -0.33
C ASP A 341 14.48 8.40 0.50
N ILE A 342 14.05 9.57 0.04
CA ILE A 342 12.82 10.23 0.51
C ILE A 342 11.69 9.96 -0.47
N THR A 343 10.46 10.10 0.01
CA THR A 343 9.25 10.10 -0.82
C THR A 343 8.64 11.48 -0.85
N ILE A 344 8.38 11.96 -2.07
CA ILE A 344 7.79 13.26 -2.36
C ILE A 344 6.48 13.02 -3.09
N GLN A 345 5.37 13.51 -2.53
CA GLN A 345 4.04 13.44 -3.14
C GLN A 345 3.57 14.83 -3.57
N THR A 346 3.11 14.91 -4.79
CA THR A 346 2.49 16.12 -5.38
C THR A 346 1.18 15.75 -6.05
N GLY A 347 0.31 16.72 -6.23
CA GLY A 347 -0.97 16.50 -6.90
C GLY A 347 -1.55 17.77 -7.48
N SER A 348 -2.44 17.63 -8.44
CA SER A 348 -3.20 18.74 -9.01
C SER A 348 -4.62 18.32 -9.35
N VAL A 349 -5.54 19.27 -9.23
CA VAL A 349 -6.93 19.11 -9.62
C VAL A 349 -7.04 19.11 -11.14
N THR A 350 -7.62 18.07 -11.72
CA THR A 350 -7.79 17.92 -13.18
C THR A 350 -9.22 18.09 -13.63
N ASP A 351 -10.21 17.88 -12.73
CA ASP A 351 -11.62 18.10 -13.02
C ASP A 351 -12.41 18.41 -11.75
N VAL A 352 -13.55 19.10 -11.90
CA VAL A 352 -14.51 19.40 -10.82
C VAL A 352 -15.91 19.17 -11.40
N PHE A 353 -16.64 18.19 -10.87
CA PHE A 353 -17.89 17.72 -11.44
C PHE A 353 -18.90 17.24 -10.39
N ILE A 354 -20.12 17.01 -10.83
CA ILE A 354 -21.16 16.31 -10.05
C ILE A 354 -21.35 14.94 -10.68
N ASP A 355 -21.25 13.88 -9.89
CA ASP A 355 -21.40 12.53 -10.39
C ASP A 355 -22.88 12.13 -10.59
N ALA A 356 -23.12 10.89 -11.04
CA ALA A 356 -24.46 10.39 -11.30
C ALA A 356 -25.34 10.26 -10.03
N ASP A 357 -24.70 10.18 -8.86
CA ASP A 357 -25.38 10.11 -7.55
C ASP A 357 -25.60 11.51 -6.94
N GLY A 358 -25.21 12.57 -7.65
CA GLY A 358 -25.35 13.95 -7.19
C GLY A 358 -24.24 14.39 -6.22
N ARG A 359 -23.16 13.63 -6.08
CA ARG A 359 -22.02 13.97 -5.21
C ARG A 359 -21.13 15.00 -5.89
N HIS A 360 -20.59 15.92 -5.11
CA HIS A 360 -19.69 16.97 -5.56
C HIS A 360 -18.25 16.46 -5.54
N MET A 361 -17.73 16.16 -6.70
CA MET A 361 -16.48 15.42 -6.92
C MET A 361 -15.36 16.33 -7.45
N VAL A 362 -14.16 16.04 -7.02
CA VAL A 362 -12.91 16.61 -7.52
C VAL A 362 -12.03 15.49 -8.02
N GLN A 363 -11.63 15.53 -9.28
CA GLN A 363 -10.64 14.61 -9.83
C GLN A 363 -9.24 15.16 -9.60
N ILE A 364 -8.35 14.31 -9.09
CA ILE A 364 -6.97 14.68 -8.76
C ILE A 364 -6.03 13.68 -9.41
N GLU A 365 -5.00 14.20 -10.09
CA GLU A 365 -3.84 13.39 -10.47
C GLU A 365 -2.71 13.62 -9.48
N THR A 366 -2.12 12.50 -9.00
CA THR A 366 -0.99 12.55 -8.07
C THR A 366 0.23 11.88 -8.64
N ARG A 367 1.39 12.36 -8.22
CA ARG A 367 2.69 11.78 -8.51
C ARG A 367 3.49 11.61 -7.23
N MET A 368 4.08 10.44 -7.09
CA MET A 368 5.03 10.08 -6.04
C MET A 368 6.40 9.90 -6.68
N GLN A 369 7.42 10.54 -6.15
CA GLN A 369 8.79 10.46 -6.68
C GLN A 369 9.80 10.48 -5.53
N ASN A 370 11.03 10.08 -5.80
CA ASN A 370 12.15 10.24 -4.86
C ASN A 370 12.89 11.58 -5.10
N GLN A 371 13.95 11.83 -4.32
CA GLN A 371 14.77 13.06 -4.41
C GLN A 371 15.44 13.27 -5.78
N THR A 372 15.62 12.22 -6.57
CA THR A 372 16.22 12.33 -7.92
C THR A 372 15.16 12.60 -9.00
N GLY A 373 13.88 12.66 -8.64
CA GLY A 373 12.76 12.80 -9.56
C GLY A 373 12.31 11.49 -10.21
N ALA A 374 12.89 10.35 -9.81
CA ALA A 374 12.43 9.04 -10.28
C ALA A 374 11.00 8.77 -9.78
N VAL A 375 10.11 8.41 -10.69
CA VAL A 375 8.70 8.18 -10.39
C VAL A 375 8.54 6.85 -9.68
N LEU A 376 8.01 6.88 -8.47
CA LEU A 376 7.67 5.70 -7.68
C LEU A 376 6.25 5.22 -8.00
N ALA A 377 5.30 6.17 -8.07
CA ALA A 377 3.91 5.87 -8.40
C ALA A 377 3.20 7.07 -9.02
N THR A 378 2.10 6.77 -9.70
CA THR A 378 1.11 7.78 -10.15
C THR A 378 -0.28 7.29 -9.76
N ALA A 379 -1.19 8.22 -9.46
CA ALA A 379 -2.59 7.86 -9.25
C ALA A 379 -3.53 8.89 -9.85
N LYS A 380 -4.73 8.39 -10.21
CA LYS A 380 -5.92 9.21 -10.46
C LYS A 380 -6.93 8.92 -9.37
N ALA A 381 -7.50 9.96 -8.81
CA ALA A 381 -8.42 9.82 -7.70
C ALA A 381 -9.62 10.75 -7.84
N GLU A 382 -10.72 10.34 -7.22
CA GLU A 382 -11.94 11.10 -7.11
C GLU A 382 -12.24 11.32 -5.63
N VAL A 383 -12.34 12.59 -5.26
CA VAL A 383 -12.55 13.03 -3.89
C VAL A 383 -13.87 13.77 -3.80
N GLU A 384 -14.75 13.33 -2.92
CA GLU A 384 -15.98 14.04 -2.58
C GLU A 384 -15.68 15.15 -1.57
N LEU A 385 -16.21 16.34 -1.83
CA LEU A 385 -16.11 17.47 -0.93
C LEU A 385 -17.52 18.04 -0.62
N PRO A 386 -17.74 18.62 0.58
CA PRO A 386 -18.98 19.30 0.89
C PRO A 386 -19.12 20.61 0.09
N VAL A 387 -20.34 21.06 -0.10
CA VAL A 387 -20.64 22.42 -0.56
C VAL A 387 -20.88 23.34 0.63
N ARG A 388 -20.66 24.63 0.43
CA ARG A 388 -20.97 25.60 1.47
C ARG A 388 -22.48 25.57 1.77
N PRO A 389 -22.85 25.62 3.07
CA PRO A 389 -24.24 25.90 3.41
C PRO A 389 -24.72 27.21 2.77
N ALA A 390 -25.93 27.20 2.25
CA ALA A 390 -26.57 28.37 1.64
C ALA A 390 -26.81 29.47 2.66
#